data_5be6d3f0d47b123876b07660a06dcd91
#
_entry.id   5be6d3f0d47b123876b07660a06dcd91
#
_cell.length_a   1.000
_cell.length_b   1.000
_cell.length_c   1.000
_cell.angle_alpha   90.00
_cell.angle_beta   90.00
_cell.angle_gamma   90.00
#
_symmetry.space_group_name_H-M   'P 1'
#
loop_
_entity.id
_entity.type
_entity.pdbx_description
1 polymer ?
#
loop_
_entity_poly.entity_id
_entity_poly.type
_entity_poly.pdbx_seq_one_letter_code
_entity_poly.pdbx_strand_id
1 'polypeptide(L)'
;LLGGTSKKKRKEILDKIKSGEIDILIGTHSLLVEDVEFNKLGLVVTDEQHRFGVRQRGTIVAKGNNPDVLVMTATPIPRTLALILYGDLDISIIDELPPNRKKIETYAVNKSMEERINAFILKNLQDGRQAYVVCPLVEENEEINAKSVIETTEKYKKILTDYRVESVSYTHLRAHETEA
;
A
#
# COMPACT_ATOMS: atom_id res chain seq x y z
N LEU A 1 -0.29 16.55 4.29
CA LEU A 1 -1.67 16.93 4.01
C LEU A 1 -2.48 15.68 3.71
N LEU A 2 -3.55 15.45 4.48
CA LEU A 2 -4.39 14.24 4.38
C LEU A 2 -5.82 14.65 4.00
N GLY A 3 -6.58 13.73 3.39
CA GLY A 3 -7.98 13.96 3.03
C GLY A 3 -8.89 14.37 4.20
N GLY A 4 -8.62 13.87 5.43
CA GLY A 4 -9.33 14.23 6.66
C GLY A 4 -8.86 15.52 7.36
N THR A 5 -7.96 16.31 6.78
CA THR A 5 -7.49 17.56 7.38
C THR A 5 -8.62 18.59 7.40
N SER A 6 -8.91 19.17 8.58
CA SER A 6 -9.97 20.18 8.72
C SER A 6 -9.74 21.38 7.79
N LYS A 7 -10.81 21.97 7.26
CA LYS A 7 -10.75 23.10 6.32
C LYS A 7 -9.88 24.27 6.83
N LYS A 8 -9.97 24.60 8.12
CA LYS A 8 -9.16 25.68 8.74
C LYS A 8 -7.67 25.35 8.71
N LYS A 9 -7.30 24.14 9.16
CA LYS A 9 -5.90 23.69 9.18
C LYS A 9 -5.34 23.52 7.78
N ARG A 10 -6.18 23.04 6.82
CA ARG A 10 -5.80 22.95 5.42
C ARG A 10 -5.43 24.32 4.87
N LYS A 11 -6.28 25.34 5.06
CA LYS A 11 -6.02 26.70 4.59
C LYS A 11 -4.71 27.26 5.15
N GLU A 12 -4.48 27.12 6.45
CA GLU A 12 -3.23 27.56 7.10
C GLU A 12 -1.99 26.90 6.46
N ILE A 13 -2.05 25.60 6.20
CA ILE A 13 -0.95 24.87 5.53
C ILE A 13 -0.73 25.41 4.12
N LEU A 14 -1.80 25.62 3.34
CA LEU A 14 -1.70 26.14 1.97
C LEU A 14 -1.09 27.54 1.93
N ASP A 15 -1.50 28.41 2.83
CA ASP A 15 -0.95 29.77 2.94
C ASP A 15 0.56 29.73 3.24
N LYS A 16 0.99 28.84 4.14
CA LYS A 16 2.40 28.64 4.51
C LYS A 16 3.24 28.00 3.39
N ILE A 17 2.65 27.13 2.55
CA ILE A 17 3.33 26.58 1.38
C ILE A 17 3.55 27.69 0.36
N LYS A 18 2.52 28.50 0.11
CA LYS A 18 2.57 29.59 -0.85
C LYS A 18 3.53 30.70 -0.42
N SER A 19 3.65 30.99 0.89
CA SER A 19 4.63 31.94 1.43
C SER A 19 6.07 31.41 1.44
N GLY A 20 6.27 30.09 1.34
CA GLY A 20 7.58 29.46 1.44
C GLY A 20 8.07 29.23 2.88
N GLU A 21 7.17 29.26 3.85
CA GLU A 21 7.49 28.92 5.25
C GLU A 21 7.61 27.41 5.48
N ILE A 22 7.09 26.60 4.56
CA ILE A 22 7.16 25.14 4.61
C ILE A 22 8.13 24.65 3.53
N ASP A 23 9.20 23.99 3.94
CA ASP A 23 10.21 23.43 3.05
C ASP A 23 9.83 22.06 2.51
N ILE A 24 9.15 21.23 3.33
CA ILE A 24 8.78 19.86 2.96
C ILE A 24 7.29 19.64 3.22
N LEU A 25 6.57 19.24 2.20
CA LEU A 25 5.16 18.88 2.29
C LEU A 25 4.98 17.39 2.01
N ILE A 26 4.39 16.67 2.96
CA ILE A 26 4.06 15.25 2.83
C ILE A 26 2.54 15.11 2.80
N GLY A 27 2.03 14.32 1.87
CA GLY A 27 0.60 14.06 1.75
C GLY A 27 0.27 12.94 0.77
N THR A 28 -1.01 12.70 0.60
CA THR A 28 -1.56 11.72 -0.33
C THR A 28 -2.04 12.43 -1.61
N HIS A 29 -2.99 11.86 -2.33
CA HIS A 29 -3.65 12.47 -3.50
C HIS A 29 -4.18 13.90 -3.26
N SER A 30 -4.37 14.28 -2.00
CA SER A 30 -4.76 15.64 -1.62
C SER A 30 -3.76 16.74 -2.03
N LEU A 31 -2.53 16.37 -2.44
CA LEU A 31 -1.54 17.29 -2.99
C LEU A 31 -1.74 17.60 -4.48
N LEU A 32 -2.52 16.79 -5.18
CA LEU A 32 -2.76 16.92 -6.62
C LEU A 32 -3.83 17.95 -6.94
N VAL A 33 -4.60 18.40 -5.95
CA VAL A 33 -5.70 19.34 -6.13
C VAL A 33 -5.15 20.72 -6.55
N GLU A 34 -5.88 21.44 -7.37
CA GLU A 34 -5.45 22.72 -7.98
C GLU A 34 -5.12 23.81 -6.95
N ASP A 35 -5.78 23.79 -5.79
CA ASP A 35 -5.59 24.79 -4.72
C ASP A 35 -4.23 24.73 -4.00
N VAL A 36 -3.42 23.70 -4.27
CA VAL A 36 -2.06 23.57 -3.73
C VAL A 36 -1.08 24.31 -4.64
N GLU A 37 -0.63 25.47 -4.20
CA GLU A 37 0.36 26.31 -4.90
C GLU A 37 1.68 26.33 -4.09
N PHE A 38 2.79 26.08 -4.76
CA PHE A 38 4.12 26.12 -4.16
C PHE A 38 4.83 27.42 -4.49
N ASN A 39 5.56 27.99 -3.54
CA ASN A 39 6.41 29.16 -3.80
C ASN A 39 7.54 28.81 -4.79
N LYS A 40 8.28 27.73 -4.48
CA LYS A 40 9.38 27.25 -5.31
C LYS A 40 9.54 25.74 -5.16
N LEU A 41 8.78 24.97 -5.94
CA LEU A 41 8.87 23.52 -5.95
C LEU A 41 10.15 23.07 -6.64
N GLY A 42 11.10 22.48 -5.90
CA GLY A 42 12.38 22.00 -6.41
C GLY A 42 12.46 20.49 -6.61
N LEU A 43 11.74 19.71 -5.77
CA LEU A 43 11.76 18.26 -5.84
C LEU A 43 10.37 17.68 -5.61
N VAL A 44 10.00 16.71 -6.42
CA VAL A 44 8.80 15.87 -6.27
C VAL A 44 9.21 14.44 -6.03
N VAL A 45 8.76 13.83 -4.92
CA VAL A 45 8.99 12.42 -4.62
C VAL A 45 7.64 11.69 -4.63
N THR A 46 7.51 10.66 -5.45
CA THR A 46 6.32 9.80 -5.50
C THR A 46 6.68 8.36 -5.15
N ASP A 47 5.98 7.82 -4.15
CA ASP A 47 6.10 6.42 -3.76
C ASP A 47 4.91 5.62 -4.31
N GLU A 48 5.12 4.30 -4.52
CA GLU A 48 4.08 3.38 -5.03
C GLU A 48 3.38 3.89 -6.30
N GLN A 49 4.18 4.23 -7.28
CA GLN A 49 3.76 4.92 -8.50
C GLN A 49 2.58 4.29 -9.25
N HIS A 50 2.36 2.98 -9.15
CA HIS A 50 1.24 2.30 -9.82
C HIS A 50 -0.14 2.83 -9.37
N ARG A 51 -0.22 3.50 -8.22
CA ARG A 51 -1.42 4.17 -7.71
C ARG A 51 -1.66 5.55 -8.30
N PHE A 52 -0.67 6.11 -9.01
CA PHE A 52 -0.77 7.42 -9.66
C PHE A 52 -0.83 7.27 -11.17
N GLY A 53 -1.90 7.74 -11.79
CA GLY A 53 -2.00 7.81 -13.24
C GLY A 53 -0.97 8.78 -13.85
N VAL A 54 -0.60 8.57 -15.12
CA VAL A 54 0.34 9.43 -15.86
C VAL A 54 -0.09 10.91 -15.81
N ARG A 55 -1.39 11.19 -15.92
CA ARG A 55 -1.94 12.55 -15.84
C ARG A 55 -1.70 13.20 -14.47
N GLN A 56 -1.83 12.46 -13.39
CA GLN A 56 -1.68 12.99 -12.03
C GLN A 56 -0.24 13.41 -11.74
N ARG A 57 0.75 12.72 -12.31
CA ARG A 57 2.17 13.12 -12.23
C ARG A 57 2.42 14.43 -12.96
N GLY A 58 1.91 14.55 -14.16
CA GLY A 58 2.00 15.81 -14.92
C GLY A 58 1.43 17.00 -14.13
N THR A 59 0.32 16.77 -13.39
CA THR A 59 -0.31 17.81 -12.58
C THR A 59 0.60 18.34 -11.47
N ILE A 60 1.31 17.45 -10.73
CA ILE A 60 2.17 17.93 -9.65
C ILE A 60 3.47 18.56 -10.16
N VAL A 61 4.05 18.02 -11.22
CA VAL A 61 5.25 18.59 -11.87
C VAL A 61 4.94 19.97 -12.45
N ALA A 62 3.77 20.15 -13.03
CA ALA A 62 3.32 21.43 -13.60
C ALA A 62 3.11 22.52 -12.53
N LYS A 63 3.08 22.18 -11.23
CA LYS A 63 3.01 23.16 -10.14
C LYS A 63 4.37 23.84 -9.84
N GLY A 64 5.45 23.36 -10.44
CA GLY A 64 6.80 23.92 -10.30
C GLY A 64 7.37 24.39 -11.63
N ASN A 65 8.49 25.09 -11.57
CA ASN A 65 9.26 25.45 -12.75
C ASN A 65 10.38 24.42 -12.95
N ASN A 66 10.06 23.33 -13.66
CA ASN A 66 10.96 22.19 -13.93
C ASN A 66 11.58 21.57 -12.65
N PRO A 67 10.77 21.06 -11.68
CA PRO A 67 11.28 20.43 -10.49
C PRO A 67 11.93 19.08 -10.83
N ASP A 68 12.92 18.66 -10.06
CA ASP A 68 13.45 17.29 -10.10
C ASP A 68 12.36 16.30 -9.68
N VAL A 69 12.36 15.10 -10.27
CA VAL A 69 11.34 14.09 -10.01
C VAL A 69 11.98 12.77 -9.63
N LEU A 70 11.69 12.30 -8.42
CA LEU A 70 12.06 10.97 -7.95
C LEU A 70 10.82 10.08 -7.87
N VAL A 71 10.84 8.99 -8.59
CA VAL A 71 9.77 7.99 -8.61
C VAL A 71 10.27 6.70 -8.01
N MET A 72 9.53 6.18 -7.03
CA MET A 72 9.87 4.92 -6.36
C MET A 72 8.78 3.88 -6.59
N THR A 73 9.17 2.62 -6.72
CA THR A 73 8.25 1.49 -6.81
C THR A 73 8.88 0.23 -6.23
N ALA A 74 8.09 -0.56 -5.49
CA ALA A 74 8.50 -1.87 -5.01
C ALA A 74 8.27 -2.98 -6.04
N THR A 75 7.47 -2.71 -7.10
CA THR A 75 7.24 -3.67 -8.17
C THR A 75 8.41 -3.65 -9.15
N PRO A 76 9.08 -4.80 -9.41
CA PRO A 76 10.17 -4.84 -10.38
C PRO A 76 9.61 -4.55 -11.79
N ILE A 77 10.06 -3.45 -12.38
CA ILE A 77 9.72 -3.10 -13.76
C ILE A 77 10.92 -3.48 -14.63
N PRO A 78 10.75 -4.31 -15.66
CA PRO A 78 11.83 -4.61 -16.59
C PRO A 78 12.43 -3.32 -17.15
N ARG A 79 13.76 -3.24 -17.23
CA ARG A 79 14.49 -2.02 -17.67
C ARG A 79 13.97 -1.48 -18.99
N THR A 80 13.68 -2.37 -19.92
CA THR A 80 13.12 -2.02 -21.24
C THR A 80 11.74 -1.36 -21.14
N LEU A 81 10.89 -1.89 -20.27
CA LEU A 81 9.56 -1.32 -20.03
C LEU A 81 9.66 0.03 -19.30
N ALA A 82 10.59 0.15 -18.37
CA ALA A 82 10.85 1.41 -17.68
C ALA A 82 11.32 2.50 -18.64
N LEU A 83 12.20 2.21 -19.58
CA LEU A 83 12.64 3.14 -20.63
C LEU A 83 11.47 3.57 -21.54
N ILE A 84 10.57 2.65 -21.88
CA ILE A 84 9.39 2.96 -22.70
C ILE A 84 8.40 3.85 -21.95
N LEU A 85 8.19 3.60 -20.64
CA LEU A 85 7.22 4.31 -19.83
C LEU A 85 7.72 5.66 -19.31
N TYR A 86 9.04 5.80 -19.14
CA TYR A 86 9.65 6.93 -18.44
C TYR A 86 10.77 7.62 -19.23
N GLY A 87 10.96 7.26 -20.49
CA GLY A 87 11.85 7.78 -21.51
C GLY A 87 13.02 8.70 -21.10
N ASP A 88 12.71 9.70 -20.28
CA ASP A 88 13.62 10.77 -19.88
C ASP A 88 14.15 10.62 -18.42
N LEU A 89 13.83 9.51 -17.72
CA LEU A 89 14.28 9.29 -16.35
C LEU A 89 15.44 8.29 -16.29
N ASP A 90 16.46 8.62 -15.50
CA ASP A 90 17.51 7.70 -15.10
C ASP A 90 16.97 6.63 -14.15
N ILE A 91 17.46 5.40 -14.29
CA ILE A 91 16.99 4.26 -13.50
C ILE A 91 18.09 3.82 -12.52
N SER A 92 17.73 3.85 -11.24
CA SER A 92 18.53 3.28 -10.16
C SER A 92 17.84 2.05 -9.59
N ILE A 93 18.58 0.94 -9.45
CA ILE A 93 18.05 -0.32 -8.93
C ILE A 93 18.66 -0.55 -7.55
N ILE A 94 17.81 -0.78 -6.55
CA ILE A 94 18.20 -1.21 -5.21
C ILE A 94 18.04 -2.74 -5.19
N ASP A 95 19.14 -3.47 -5.26
CA ASP A 95 19.20 -4.93 -5.33
C ASP A 95 19.65 -5.59 -4.01
N GLU A 96 20.01 -4.79 -3.02
CA GLU A 96 20.37 -5.25 -1.68
C GLU A 96 19.22 -5.10 -0.69
N LEU A 97 19.11 -6.08 0.20
CA LEU A 97 18.16 -6.02 1.31
C LEU A 97 18.71 -5.17 2.46
N PRO A 98 17.84 -4.45 3.20
CA PRO A 98 18.27 -3.73 4.39
C PRO A 98 19.02 -4.66 5.36
N PRO A 99 20.05 -4.17 6.07
CA PRO A 99 20.74 -4.95 7.09
C PRO A 99 19.75 -5.41 8.16
N ASN A 100 19.91 -6.63 8.64
CA ASN A 100 19.06 -7.30 9.64
C ASN A 100 17.68 -7.74 9.14
N ARG A 101 17.33 -7.65 7.87
CA ARG A 101 16.10 -8.25 7.36
C ARG A 101 16.26 -9.77 7.33
N LYS A 102 15.43 -10.47 8.10
CA LYS A 102 15.39 -11.93 8.10
C LYS A 102 14.89 -12.43 6.75
N LYS A 103 15.52 -13.49 6.24
CA LYS A 103 15.07 -14.16 5.01
C LYS A 103 13.67 -14.74 5.23
N ILE A 104 12.78 -14.50 4.29
CA ILE A 104 11.44 -15.10 4.27
C ILE A 104 11.58 -16.52 3.70
N GLU A 105 11.06 -17.49 4.44
CA GLU A 105 10.97 -18.87 3.99
C GLU A 105 9.58 -19.12 3.41
N THR A 106 9.53 -19.61 2.18
CA THR A 106 8.28 -19.87 1.46
C THR A 106 8.21 -21.34 1.09
N TYR A 107 7.11 -22.00 1.44
CA TYR A 107 6.89 -23.41 1.17
C TYR A 107 5.60 -23.60 0.38
N ALA A 108 5.67 -24.34 -0.71
CA ALA A 108 4.50 -24.85 -1.40
C ALA A 108 4.08 -26.17 -0.77
N VAL A 109 2.86 -26.25 -0.28
CA VAL A 109 2.35 -27.42 0.43
C VAL A 109 1.00 -27.85 -0.15
N ASN A 110 0.68 -29.14 -0.03
CA ASN A 110 -0.61 -29.68 -0.46
C ASN A 110 -1.60 -29.80 0.73
N LYS A 111 -2.85 -30.11 0.41
CA LYS A 111 -3.95 -30.18 1.39
C LYS A 111 -3.71 -31.24 2.50
N SER A 112 -2.92 -32.29 2.24
CA SER A 112 -2.61 -33.32 3.24
C SER A 112 -1.75 -32.80 4.40
N MET A 113 -1.13 -31.65 4.26
CA MET A 113 -0.32 -31.01 5.31
C MET A 113 -1.11 -29.99 6.16
N GLU A 114 -2.41 -29.92 6.02
CA GLU A 114 -3.25 -28.92 6.69
C GLU A 114 -3.11 -28.95 8.23
N GLU A 115 -3.09 -30.11 8.83
CA GLU A 115 -2.88 -30.26 10.28
C GLU A 115 -1.53 -29.72 10.74
N ARG A 116 -0.48 -30.00 9.96
CA ARG A 116 0.87 -29.49 10.26
C ARG A 116 0.95 -27.97 10.11
N ILE A 117 0.24 -27.40 9.14
CA ILE A 117 0.14 -25.94 8.97
C ILE A 117 -0.58 -25.32 10.17
N ASN A 118 -1.71 -25.91 10.59
CA ASN A 118 -2.44 -25.43 11.76
C ASN A 118 -1.60 -25.48 13.05
N ALA A 119 -0.84 -26.55 13.25
CA ALA A 119 0.09 -26.66 14.38
C ALA A 119 1.22 -25.60 14.30
N PHE A 120 1.73 -25.33 13.11
CA PHE A 120 2.73 -24.29 12.90
C PHE A 120 2.17 -22.88 13.17
N ILE A 121 0.94 -22.60 12.73
CA ILE A 121 0.25 -21.33 13.03
C ILE A 121 0.10 -21.17 14.54
N LEU A 122 -0.44 -22.19 15.23
CA LEU A 122 -0.64 -22.16 16.67
C LEU A 122 0.66 -21.89 17.43
N LYS A 123 1.75 -22.56 17.06
CA LYS A 123 3.07 -22.31 17.65
C LYS A 123 3.52 -20.87 17.51
N ASN A 124 3.35 -20.28 16.32
CA ASN A 124 3.72 -18.87 16.10
C ASN A 124 2.84 -17.90 16.89
N LEU A 125 1.55 -18.19 17.05
CA LEU A 125 0.65 -17.40 17.90
C LEU A 125 1.05 -17.47 19.38
N GLN A 126 1.44 -18.65 19.86
CA GLN A 126 1.97 -18.84 21.23
C GLN A 126 3.26 -18.02 21.47
N ASP A 127 4.09 -17.87 20.44
CA ASP A 127 5.29 -17.01 20.46
C ASP A 127 4.94 -15.49 20.37
N GLY A 128 3.66 -15.10 20.42
CA GLY A 128 3.19 -13.71 20.35
C GLY A 128 3.21 -13.12 18.93
N ARG A 129 3.31 -13.96 17.90
CA ARG A 129 3.29 -13.53 16.49
C ARG A 129 1.85 -13.46 15.97
N GLN A 130 1.69 -12.91 14.78
CA GLN A 130 0.42 -12.85 14.05
C GLN A 130 0.48 -13.74 12.81
N ALA A 131 -0.69 -14.25 12.40
CA ALA A 131 -0.85 -15.03 11.19
C ALA A 131 -1.88 -14.37 10.25
N TYR A 132 -1.58 -14.36 8.97
CA TYR A 132 -2.49 -13.91 7.91
C TYR A 132 -2.82 -15.09 7.00
N VAL A 133 -4.10 -15.32 6.78
CA VAL A 133 -4.61 -16.35 5.87
C VAL A 133 -5.30 -15.65 4.71
N VAL A 134 -4.76 -15.81 3.51
CA VAL A 134 -5.32 -15.19 2.29
C VAL A 134 -6.14 -16.21 1.54
N CYS A 135 -7.41 -15.91 1.31
CA CYS A 135 -8.34 -16.73 0.54
C CYS A 135 -8.64 -16.06 -0.81
N PRO A 136 -8.81 -16.83 -1.89
CA PRO A 136 -9.08 -16.30 -3.23
C PRO A 136 -10.50 -15.74 -3.39
N LEU A 137 -11.45 -16.16 -2.57
CA LEU A 137 -12.86 -15.78 -2.65
C LEU A 137 -13.37 -15.27 -1.31
N VAL A 138 -14.35 -14.36 -1.35
CA VAL A 138 -15.07 -13.86 -0.15
C VAL A 138 -16.17 -14.83 0.25
N GLU A 139 -16.94 -15.32 -0.73
CA GLU A 139 -18.05 -16.29 -0.57
C GLU A 139 -17.76 -17.56 -1.36
N GLU A 140 -18.43 -18.65 -1.01
CA GLU A 140 -18.33 -19.91 -1.76
C GLU A 140 -18.83 -19.73 -3.19
N ASN A 141 -18.05 -20.26 -4.13
CA ASN A 141 -18.48 -20.42 -5.50
C ASN A 141 -18.40 -21.91 -5.84
N GLU A 142 -19.54 -22.55 -6.10
CA GLU A 142 -19.65 -23.99 -6.38
C GLU A 142 -18.83 -24.41 -7.62
N GLU A 143 -18.61 -23.50 -8.57
CA GLU A 143 -17.84 -23.77 -9.79
C GLU A 143 -16.33 -23.83 -9.56
N ILE A 144 -15.80 -23.20 -8.50
CA ILE A 144 -14.35 -23.05 -8.26
C ILE A 144 -14.01 -23.72 -6.93
N ASN A 145 -14.32 -24.82 -6.54
CA ASN A 145 -13.90 -25.61 -5.36
C ASN A 145 -12.81 -24.94 -4.43
N ALA A 146 -12.93 -23.64 -4.23
CA ALA A 146 -12.00 -22.79 -3.48
C ALA A 146 -12.64 -22.36 -2.16
N LYS A 147 -11.90 -22.50 -1.07
CA LYS A 147 -12.36 -22.08 0.26
C LYS A 147 -12.60 -20.58 0.32
N SER A 148 -13.78 -20.20 0.79
CA SER A 148 -14.12 -18.79 1.01
C SER A 148 -13.47 -18.22 2.27
N VAL A 149 -13.41 -16.90 2.37
CA VAL A 149 -12.95 -16.20 3.59
C VAL A 149 -13.87 -16.56 4.76
N ILE A 150 -15.18 -16.63 4.55
CA ILE A 150 -16.18 -16.90 5.59
C ILE A 150 -15.96 -18.29 6.17
N GLU A 151 -15.93 -19.33 5.33
CA GLU A 151 -15.70 -20.72 5.75
C GLU A 151 -14.36 -20.87 6.48
N THR A 152 -13.31 -20.27 5.95
CA THR A 152 -11.97 -20.33 6.54
C THR A 152 -11.93 -19.63 7.90
N THR A 153 -12.61 -18.49 8.04
CA THR A 153 -12.71 -17.76 9.31
C THR A 153 -13.41 -18.58 10.37
N GLU A 154 -14.57 -19.17 10.05
CA GLU A 154 -15.31 -20.04 10.98
C GLU A 154 -14.50 -21.27 11.38
N LYS A 155 -13.74 -21.85 10.46
CA LYS A 155 -12.82 -22.94 10.76
C LYS A 155 -11.76 -22.51 11.77
N TYR A 156 -11.08 -21.40 11.55
CA TYR A 156 -10.01 -20.94 12.45
C TYR A 156 -10.54 -20.46 13.79
N LYS A 157 -11.73 -19.88 13.88
CA LYS A 157 -12.38 -19.58 15.16
C LYS A 157 -12.60 -20.82 16.00
N LYS A 158 -12.93 -21.97 15.39
CA LYS A 158 -13.10 -23.25 16.09
C LYS A 158 -11.77 -23.88 16.54
N ILE A 159 -10.71 -23.68 15.77
CA ILE A 159 -9.37 -24.27 16.04
C ILE A 159 -8.59 -23.40 17.05
N LEU A 160 -8.73 -22.08 16.96
CA LEU A 160 -7.94 -21.10 17.69
C LEU A 160 -8.80 -20.33 18.70
N THR A 161 -9.47 -21.06 19.60
CA THR A 161 -10.44 -20.52 20.57
C THR A 161 -9.85 -19.45 21.50
N ASP A 162 -8.57 -19.55 21.82
CA ASP A 162 -7.88 -18.63 22.72
C ASP A 162 -7.32 -17.38 22.00
N TYR A 163 -7.55 -17.26 20.70
CA TYR A 163 -7.04 -16.19 19.86
C TYR A 163 -8.15 -15.43 19.13
N ARG A 164 -7.96 -14.14 18.93
CA ARG A 164 -8.88 -13.30 18.16
C ARG A 164 -8.69 -13.58 16.67
N VAL A 165 -9.73 -14.09 16.02
CA VAL A 165 -9.77 -14.36 14.57
C VAL A 165 -10.78 -13.45 13.92
N GLU A 166 -10.33 -12.64 12.97
CA GLU A 166 -11.18 -11.71 12.19
C GLU A 166 -10.97 -11.89 10.70
N SER A 167 -12.01 -11.64 9.93
CA SER A 167 -11.94 -11.57 8.47
C SER A 167 -12.03 -10.13 7.99
N VAL A 168 -11.27 -9.82 6.95
CA VAL A 168 -11.30 -8.53 6.27
C VAL A 168 -11.50 -8.78 4.79
N SER A 169 -12.50 -8.15 4.18
CA SER A 169 -12.68 -8.14 2.74
C SER A 169 -12.57 -6.72 2.20
N TYR A 170 -12.22 -6.59 0.92
CA TYR A 170 -12.11 -5.29 0.26
C TYR A 170 -13.44 -4.51 0.25
N THR A 171 -14.57 -5.20 0.24
CA THR A 171 -15.92 -4.63 0.35
C THR A 171 -16.17 -3.98 1.72
N HIS A 172 -15.65 -4.56 2.80
CA HIS A 172 -15.74 -3.98 4.14
C HIS A 172 -14.88 -2.72 4.32
N LEU A 173 -13.71 -2.67 3.70
CA LEU A 173 -12.84 -1.49 3.74
C LEU A 173 -13.46 -0.29 3.03
N ARG A 174 -14.18 -0.50 1.91
CA ARG A 174 -14.90 0.58 1.20
C ARG A 174 -16.07 1.16 1.99
N ALA A 175 -16.77 0.37 2.79
CA ALA A 175 -17.88 0.86 3.60
C ALA A 175 -17.42 1.86 4.67
N HIS A 176 -16.22 1.68 5.23
CA HIS A 176 -15.63 2.62 6.19
C HIS A 176 -15.01 3.87 5.56
N GLU A 177 -14.63 3.83 4.28
CA GLU A 177 -14.11 5.00 3.55
C GLU A 177 -15.23 5.94 3.06
N THR A 178 -16.47 5.45 2.95
CA THR A 178 -17.62 6.26 2.51
C THR A 178 -18.39 6.92 3.65
N GLU A 179 -18.14 6.56 4.90
CA GLU A 179 -18.75 7.17 6.10
C GLU A 179 -17.86 8.23 6.78
N ALA A 180 -16.71 8.59 6.21
CA ALA A 180 -15.79 9.58 6.76
C ALA A 180 -15.82 10.92 6.01
#